data_b5dfd92a6b51f39b14d821120ef2c406
#
_entry.id   b5dfd92a6b51f39b14d821120ef2c406
#
_cell.length_a   1.000
_cell.length_b   1.000
_cell.length_c   1.000
_cell.angle_alpha   90.00
_cell.angle_beta   90.00
_cell.angle_gamma   90.00
#
_symmetry.space_group_name_H-M   'P 1'
#
loop_
_entity.id
_entity.type
_entity.pdbx_description
1 polymer ?
#
loop_
_entity_poly.entity_id
_entity_poly.type
_entity_poly.pdbx_seq_one_letter_code
_entity_poly.pdbx_strand_id
1 'polypeptide(L)'
;MKKFYLSCLLLAPLFINAQTEIDGIMMSKNNFCFGAVYQYSSWDKYWEGTFKRENLNLGTVSTKSLALMGNYGVSDKLNIIFSLPYIETKASAGTMEGQKGLQDLSLTIKYMPFEKTIGKATYSLYALGGLSAPASNYSADYLPLSLGLKSKTASLRLMGDYQRGRFFSTVSGAYVKRANITIDRNSYYTNEIHYTNEVVMPDAISVNFRIGYRSNRLIAEAVLDNWVTQSGGFDITKNNIPFPSNTMNALKIGVNTKYTLKKIPALSIIGGCNFVTEGRNVGQSNTFYGGLFYILNFKKTLQENEK
;
A
#
# COMPACT_ATOMS: atom_id res chain seq x y z
N MET A 1 7.54 -27.95 -44.97
CA MET A 1 7.25 -26.54 -44.64
C MET A 1 5.92 -26.50 -43.88
N LYS A 2 5.96 -26.43 -42.53
CA LYS A 2 4.76 -26.36 -41.68
C LYS A 2 4.34 -24.91 -41.56
N LYS A 3 3.15 -24.56 -42.05
CA LYS A 3 2.56 -23.23 -41.93
C LYS A 3 2.10 -23.03 -40.48
N PHE A 4 2.72 -22.08 -39.79
CA PHE A 4 2.30 -21.57 -38.48
C PHE A 4 1.08 -20.65 -38.70
N TYR A 5 -0.11 -21.14 -38.42
CA TYR A 5 -1.31 -20.29 -38.37
C TYR A 5 -1.33 -19.56 -37.06
N LEU A 6 -0.99 -18.26 -37.11
CA LEU A 6 -1.19 -17.32 -36.01
C LEU A 6 -2.68 -16.98 -35.94
N SER A 7 -3.42 -17.71 -35.10
CA SER A 7 -4.85 -17.43 -34.86
C SER A 7 -5.00 -16.07 -34.18
N CYS A 8 -5.50 -15.08 -34.89
CA CYS A 8 -5.98 -13.82 -34.32
C CYS A 8 -7.18 -14.11 -33.42
N LEU A 9 -6.97 -14.16 -32.10
CA LEU A 9 -8.02 -14.25 -31.10
C LEU A 9 -8.81 -12.94 -31.10
N LEU A 10 -10.07 -12.96 -31.51
CA LEU A 10 -11.05 -11.89 -31.36
C LEU A 10 -11.30 -11.63 -29.88
N LEU A 11 -10.62 -10.63 -29.32
CA LEU A 11 -10.76 -10.15 -27.96
C LEU A 11 -12.06 -9.36 -27.84
N ALA A 12 -13.09 -9.95 -27.24
CA ALA A 12 -14.18 -9.17 -26.67
C ALA A 12 -13.61 -8.16 -25.66
N PRO A 13 -14.13 -6.91 -25.58
CA PRO A 13 -13.63 -5.93 -24.64
C PRO A 13 -14.02 -6.32 -23.22
N LEU A 14 -13.18 -7.06 -22.54
CA LEU A 14 -13.28 -7.30 -21.11
C LEU A 14 -12.80 -6.03 -20.41
N PHE A 15 -13.64 -5.46 -19.54
CA PHE A 15 -13.29 -4.34 -18.67
C PHE A 15 -12.33 -4.86 -17.61
N ILE A 16 -11.04 -4.61 -17.80
CA ILE A 16 -9.97 -5.20 -17.00
C ILE A 16 -9.25 -4.07 -16.27
N ASN A 17 -9.31 -4.06 -14.93
CA ASN A 17 -8.68 -3.06 -14.07
C ASN A 17 -7.74 -3.72 -13.06
N ALA A 18 -6.49 -3.25 -12.92
CA ALA A 18 -5.64 -3.59 -11.80
C ALA A 18 -6.16 -2.88 -10.54
N GLN A 19 -6.28 -3.59 -9.43
CA GLN A 19 -7.03 -3.14 -8.26
C GLN A 19 -6.21 -3.33 -7.00
N THR A 20 -6.39 -2.38 -6.08
CA THR A 20 -5.76 -2.35 -4.77
C THR A 20 -6.82 -2.41 -3.66
N GLU A 21 -6.39 -2.45 -2.41
CA GLU A 21 -7.28 -2.39 -1.24
C GLU A 21 -7.93 -1.02 -1.01
N ILE A 22 -7.46 0.03 -1.69
CA ILE A 22 -7.90 1.42 -1.46
C ILE A 22 -8.59 2.05 -2.67
N ASP A 23 -8.82 1.31 -3.76
CA ASP A 23 -9.61 1.77 -4.90
C ASP A 23 -11.02 1.18 -4.90
N GLY A 24 -11.98 1.90 -5.46
CA GLY A 24 -13.39 1.48 -5.60
C GLY A 24 -13.64 0.56 -6.80
N ILE A 25 -12.80 -0.45 -7.03
CA ILE A 25 -12.90 -1.34 -8.19
C ILE A 25 -12.82 -2.80 -7.75
N MET A 26 -13.63 -3.68 -8.40
CA MET A 26 -13.58 -5.13 -8.16
C MET A 26 -12.94 -5.87 -9.35
N MET A 27 -12.20 -6.94 -9.05
CA MET A 27 -11.77 -7.92 -10.03
C MET A 27 -12.95 -8.86 -10.33
N SER A 28 -13.24 -9.05 -11.60
CA SER A 28 -14.31 -9.97 -12.01
C SER A 28 -13.93 -11.42 -11.67
N LYS A 29 -14.95 -12.24 -11.48
CA LYS A 29 -14.82 -13.67 -11.15
C LYS A 29 -13.85 -14.39 -12.10
N ASN A 30 -12.97 -15.23 -11.54
CA ASN A 30 -11.97 -16.04 -12.24
C ASN A 30 -10.91 -15.23 -13.02
N ASN A 31 -10.72 -13.96 -12.67
CA ASN A 31 -9.59 -13.18 -13.14
C ASN A 31 -8.53 -13.05 -12.03
N PHE A 32 -7.29 -13.13 -12.41
CA PHE A 32 -6.14 -12.92 -11.54
C PHE A 32 -5.26 -11.82 -12.10
N CYS A 33 -5.21 -10.69 -11.41
CA CYS A 33 -4.28 -9.61 -11.70
C CYS A 33 -3.02 -9.81 -10.85
N PHE A 34 -1.86 -9.83 -11.47
CA PHE A 34 -0.59 -9.81 -10.76
C PHE A 34 0.33 -8.75 -11.34
N GLY A 35 1.25 -8.26 -10.55
CA GLY A 35 2.18 -7.25 -11.01
C GLY A 35 3.27 -6.93 -10.02
N ALA A 36 4.14 -6.03 -10.43
CA ALA A 36 5.23 -5.52 -9.64
C ALA A 36 5.22 -4.00 -9.66
N VAL A 37 5.45 -3.39 -8.49
CA VAL A 37 5.53 -1.94 -8.31
C VAL A 37 6.89 -1.61 -7.71
N TYR A 38 7.68 -0.84 -8.43
CA TYR A 38 8.89 -0.24 -7.92
C TYR A 38 8.56 1.13 -7.30
N GLN A 39 9.10 1.40 -6.12
CA GLN A 39 8.93 2.65 -5.40
C GLN A 39 10.28 3.15 -4.90
N TYR A 40 10.51 4.44 -5.05
CA TYR A 40 11.60 5.18 -4.42
C TYR A 40 11.04 6.27 -3.53
N SER A 41 11.47 6.30 -2.28
CA SER A 41 11.11 7.31 -1.29
C SER A 41 12.36 7.88 -0.66
N SER A 42 12.39 9.20 -0.42
CA SER A 42 13.51 9.84 0.27
C SER A 42 13.06 11.04 1.07
N TRP A 43 13.83 11.35 2.14
CA TRP A 43 13.63 12.51 2.98
C TRP A 43 14.95 12.93 3.63
N ASP A 44 15.08 14.23 3.86
CA ASP A 44 16.20 14.90 4.56
C ASP A 44 15.71 15.76 5.73
N LYS A 45 14.38 15.88 5.89
CA LYS A 45 13.71 16.57 6.99
C LYS A 45 12.73 15.62 7.67
N TYR A 46 12.54 15.79 8.97
CA TYR A 46 11.63 14.96 9.76
C TYR A 46 10.97 15.76 10.87
N TRP A 47 9.92 15.24 11.45
CA TRP A 47 9.31 15.78 12.65
C TRP A 47 9.77 15.01 13.89
N GLU A 48 10.32 15.72 14.87
CA GLU A 48 10.54 15.27 16.23
C GLU A 48 9.36 15.76 17.06
N GLY A 49 8.46 14.86 17.45
CA GLY A 49 7.12 15.28 17.82
C GLY A 49 6.46 16.03 16.66
N THR A 50 6.03 17.25 16.88
CA THR A 50 5.48 18.16 15.86
C THR A 50 6.49 19.17 15.33
N PHE A 51 7.70 19.22 15.89
CA PHE A 51 8.72 20.16 15.48
C PHE A 51 9.52 19.60 14.30
N LYS A 52 9.56 20.34 13.19
CA LYS A 52 10.25 19.95 11.97
C LYS A 52 11.75 20.26 12.05
N ARG A 53 12.57 19.26 11.76
CA ARG A 53 14.04 19.32 11.77
C ARG A 53 14.67 18.90 10.46
N GLU A 54 15.88 19.35 10.23
CA GLU A 54 16.79 18.80 9.23
C GLU A 54 17.48 17.55 9.81
N ASN A 55 17.68 16.53 8.97
CA ASN A 55 18.33 15.28 9.37
C ASN A 55 19.86 15.38 9.19
N LEU A 56 20.51 16.15 10.05
CA LEU A 56 21.96 16.38 9.97
C LEU A 56 22.78 15.12 10.29
N ASN A 57 22.24 14.18 11.07
CA ASN A 57 22.98 12.99 11.54
C ASN A 57 23.09 11.91 10.45
N LEU A 58 22.01 11.68 9.69
CA LEU A 58 21.94 10.63 8.67
C LEU A 58 21.87 11.21 7.24
N GLY A 59 21.77 12.53 7.11
CA GLY A 59 21.60 13.19 5.82
C GLY A 59 20.26 12.79 5.17
N THR A 60 20.31 12.40 3.91
CA THR A 60 19.13 11.90 3.20
C THR A 60 18.93 10.41 3.48
N VAL A 61 17.79 10.07 4.06
CA VAL A 61 17.35 8.68 4.17
C VAL A 61 16.53 8.31 2.95
N SER A 62 16.86 7.21 2.30
CA SER A 62 16.17 6.71 1.11
C SER A 62 15.72 5.27 1.29
N THR A 63 14.60 4.94 0.67
CA THR A 63 14.01 3.61 0.65
C THR A 63 13.65 3.24 -0.79
N LYS A 64 14.17 2.11 -1.26
CA LYS A 64 13.75 1.46 -2.49
C LYS A 64 12.88 0.27 -2.14
N SER A 65 11.78 0.09 -2.85
CA SER A 65 10.89 -1.05 -2.67
C SER A 65 10.49 -1.65 -4.01
N LEU A 66 10.47 -2.97 -4.09
CA LEU A 66 9.86 -3.71 -5.18
C LEU A 66 8.78 -4.61 -4.58
N ALA A 67 7.51 -4.22 -4.75
CA ALA A 67 6.38 -4.98 -4.23
C ALA A 67 5.80 -5.91 -5.31
N LEU A 68 5.73 -7.20 -5.02
CA LEU A 68 4.93 -8.15 -5.78
C LEU A 68 3.50 -8.11 -5.25
N MET A 69 2.54 -7.92 -6.13
CA MET A 69 1.13 -7.75 -5.77
C MET A 69 0.25 -8.66 -6.61
N GLY A 70 -0.84 -9.14 -6.03
CA GLY A 70 -1.84 -9.90 -6.74
C GLY A 70 -3.25 -9.67 -6.21
N ASN A 71 -4.23 -9.84 -7.09
CA ASN A 71 -5.65 -9.74 -6.79
C ASN A 71 -6.43 -10.79 -7.57
N TYR A 72 -7.10 -11.68 -6.87
CA TYR A 72 -7.94 -12.74 -7.44
C TYR A 72 -9.42 -12.47 -7.20
N GLY A 73 -10.20 -12.48 -8.28
CA GLY A 73 -11.66 -12.41 -8.24
C GLY A 73 -12.28 -13.77 -7.96
N VAL A 74 -12.63 -14.04 -6.70
CA VAL A 74 -13.38 -15.24 -6.30
C VAL A 74 -14.81 -15.17 -6.84
N SER A 75 -15.40 -14.00 -6.77
CA SER A 75 -16.68 -13.64 -7.39
C SER A 75 -16.63 -12.18 -7.83
N ASP A 76 -17.68 -11.70 -8.51
CA ASP A 76 -17.77 -10.29 -8.90
C ASP A 76 -17.91 -9.33 -7.68
N LYS A 77 -18.15 -9.89 -6.47
CA LYS A 77 -18.29 -9.16 -5.21
C LYS A 77 -17.24 -9.53 -4.15
N LEU A 78 -16.36 -10.48 -4.43
CA LEU A 78 -15.37 -10.96 -3.46
C LEU A 78 -14.02 -11.13 -4.12
N ASN A 79 -13.02 -10.43 -3.61
CA ASN A 79 -11.64 -10.48 -4.07
C ASN A 79 -10.69 -10.85 -2.92
N ILE A 80 -9.58 -11.51 -3.28
CA ILE A 80 -8.46 -11.76 -2.38
C ILE A 80 -7.24 -11.02 -2.95
N ILE A 81 -6.65 -10.15 -2.15
CA ILE A 81 -5.52 -9.30 -2.52
C ILE A 81 -4.33 -9.68 -1.65
N PHE A 82 -3.14 -9.77 -2.24
CA PHE A 82 -1.89 -9.95 -1.49
C PHE A 82 -0.81 -8.97 -1.96
N SER A 83 0.14 -8.69 -1.07
CA SER A 83 1.33 -7.91 -1.39
C SER A 83 2.52 -8.39 -0.57
N LEU A 84 3.69 -8.47 -1.23
CA LEU A 84 4.97 -8.81 -0.60
C LEU A 84 6.06 -7.88 -1.13
N PRO A 85 6.47 -6.85 -0.36
CA PRO A 85 7.53 -5.95 -0.75
C PRO A 85 8.92 -6.47 -0.36
N TYR A 86 9.88 -6.31 -1.26
CA TYR A 86 11.31 -6.34 -0.94
C TYR A 86 11.80 -4.89 -0.80
N ILE A 87 12.47 -4.58 0.31
CA ILE A 87 12.87 -3.22 0.67
C ILE A 87 14.38 -3.14 0.84
N GLU A 88 14.96 -2.01 0.43
CA GLU A 88 16.32 -1.60 0.70
C GLU A 88 16.30 -0.16 1.22
N THR A 89 16.92 0.06 2.39
CA THR A 89 17.05 1.38 3.02
C THR A 89 18.51 1.85 2.98
N LYS A 90 18.72 3.15 2.94
CA LYS A 90 20.05 3.75 2.94
C LYS A 90 20.02 5.15 3.54
N ALA A 91 21.06 5.50 4.32
CA ALA A 91 21.38 6.86 4.73
C ALA A 91 22.56 7.39 3.89
N SER A 92 22.59 8.70 3.63
CA SER A 92 23.69 9.34 2.89
C SER A 92 24.86 9.77 3.77
N ALA A 93 24.65 9.82 5.09
CA ALA A 93 25.64 10.19 6.10
C ALA A 93 25.45 9.36 7.37
N GLY A 94 26.34 9.56 8.35
CA GLY A 94 26.33 8.81 9.61
C GLY A 94 26.97 7.43 9.47
N THR A 95 26.87 6.65 10.57
CA THR A 95 27.49 5.31 10.68
C THR A 95 26.47 4.18 10.62
N MET A 96 25.18 4.49 10.54
CA MET A 96 24.13 3.48 10.43
C MET A 96 24.05 2.96 9.00
N GLU A 97 24.26 1.66 8.83
CA GLU A 97 24.07 1.01 7.53
C GLU A 97 22.59 0.67 7.29
N GLY A 98 22.17 0.72 6.03
CA GLY A 98 20.82 0.35 5.65
C GLY A 98 20.56 -1.15 5.76
N GLN A 99 19.29 -1.52 5.81
CA GLN A 99 18.83 -2.90 5.77
C GLN A 99 18.24 -3.24 4.40
N LYS A 100 18.22 -4.52 4.05
CA LYS A 100 17.54 -5.03 2.86
C LYS A 100 16.91 -6.38 3.14
N GLY A 101 15.74 -6.64 2.55
CA GLY A 101 15.04 -7.91 2.71
C GLY A 101 13.56 -7.83 2.40
N LEU A 102 12.87 -8.95 2.58
CA LEU A 102 11.41 -8.99 2.52
C LEU A 102 10.82 -8.30 3.75
N GLN A 103 9.82 -7.46 3.54
CA GLN A 103 9.12 -6.78 4.63
C GLN A 103 7.96 -7.66 5.13
N ASP A 104 6.73 -7.17 5.10
CA ASP A 104 5.57 -7.87 5.61
C ASP A 104 4.73 -8.42 4.45
N LEU A 105 4.40 -9.71 4.51
CA LEU A 105 3.37 -10.29 3.65
C LEU A 105 2.00 -9.82 4.14
N SER A 106 1.22 -9.23 3.25
CA SER A 106 -0.16 -8.84 3.52
C SER A 106 -1.16 -9.66 2.70
N LEU A 107 -2.29 -9.98 3.32
CA LEU A 107 -3.42 -10.62 2.70
C LEU A 107 -4.71 -9.87 3.08
N THR A 108 -5.50 -9.48 2.08
CA THR A 108 -6.74 -8.72 2.29
C THR A 108 -7.89 -9.35 1.52
N ILE A 109 -9.01 -9.55 2.20
CA ILE A 109 -10.28 -9.92 1.59
C ILE A 109 -11.07 -8.63 1.38
N LYS A 110 -11.52 -8.38 0.13
CA LYS A 110 -12.32 -7.23 -0.25
C LYS A 110 -13.70 -7.70 -0.70
N TYR A 111 -14.72 -7.25 0.00
CA TYR A 111 -16.12 -7.60 -0.27
C TYR A 111 -16.92 -6.35 -0.63
N MET A 112 -17.75 -6.43 -1.67
CA MET A 112 -18.68 -5.38 -2.11
C MET A 112 -20.12 -5.79 -1.81
N PRO A 113 -20.63 -5.51 -0.59
CA PRO A 113 -22.01 -5.86 -0.21
C PRO A 113 -23.06 -5.14 -1.02
N PHE A 114 -22.77 -3.90 -1.44
CA PHE A 114 -23.75 -3.04 -2.07
C PHE A 114 -23.16 -2.31 -3.28
N GLU A 115 -23.92 -2.35 -4.38
CA GLU A 115 -23.73 -1.50 -5.55
C GLU A 115 -25.09 -1.15 -6.14
N LYS A 116 -25.36 0.12 -6.39
CA LYS A 116 -26.61 0.59 -6.96
C LYS A 116 -26.37 1.78 -7.89
N THR A 117 -26.93 1.69 -9.09
CA THR A 117 -26.99 2.81 -10.02
C THR A 117 -28.30 3.57 -9.87
N ILE A 118 -28.22 4.88 -9.64
CA ILE A 118 -29.35 5.81 -9.50
C ILE A 118 -29.15 6.91 -10.56
N GLY A 119 -30.01 6.92 -11.58
CA GLY A 119 -29.86 7.81 -12.72
C GLY A 119 -28.54 7.55 -13.49
N LYS A 120 -27.62 8.51 -13.48
CA LYS A 120 -26.31 8.40 -14.15
C LYS A 120 -25.14 8.15 -13.17
N ALA A 121 -25.46 7.92 -11.90
CA ALA A 121 -24.47 7.75 -10.85
C ALA A 121 -24.52 6.33 -10.25
N THR A 122 -23.36 5.72 -10.03
CA THR A 122 -23.20 4.43 -9.34
C THR A 122 -22.59 4.67 -7.97
N TYR A 123 -23.16 4.05 -6.95
CA TYR A 123 -22.72 4.07 -5.57
C TYR A 123 -22.36 2.65 -5.17
N SER A 124 -21.15 2.47 -4.63
CA SER A 124 -20.69 1.16 -4.17
C SER A 124 -20.14 1.27 -2.75
N LEU A 125 -20.40 0.25 -1.93
CA LEU A 125 -19.84 0.11 -0.60
C LEU A 125 -18.97 -1.14 -0.54
N TYR A 126 -17.85 -1.04 0.18
CA TYR A 126 -16.91 -2.14 0.35
C TYR A 126 -16.56 -2.31 1.83
N ALA A 127 -16.39 -3.55 2.22
CA ALA A 127 -15.79 -3.94 3.51
C ALA A 127 -14.56 -4.78 3.23
N LEU A 128 -13.44 -4.45 3.88
CA LEU A 128 -12.18 -5.17 3.71
C LEU A 128 -11.67 -5.62 5.06
N GLY A 129 -11.22 -6.87 5.14
CA GLY A 129 -10.48 -7.42 6.27
C GLY A 129 -9.07 -7.80 5.83
N GLY A 130 -8.06 -7.30 6.52
CA GLY A 130 -6.65 -7.52 6.18
C GLY A 130 -5.85 -8.09 7.33
N LEU A 131 -4.86 -8.93 7.00
CA LEU A 131 -3.84 -9.45 7.91
C LEU A 131 -2.47 -9.19 7.31
N SER A 132 -1.48 -8.87 8.15
CA SER A 132 -0.08 -8.87 7.72
C SER A 132 0.85 -9.47 8.78
N ALA A 133 1.97 -10.01 8.31
CA ALA A 133 3.01 -10.55 9.17
C ALA A 133 4.39 -10.38 8.52
N PRO A 134 5.46 -10.18 9.32
CA PRO A 134 6.82 -10.10 8.82
C PRO A 134 7.18 -11.35 8.01
N ALA A 135 7.69 -11.15 6.78
CA ALA A 135 8.14 -12.24 5.90
C ALA A 135 9.64 -12.56 6.08
N SER A 136 10.37 -11.72 6.80
CA SER A 136 11.77 -11.95 7.17
C SER A 136 12.08 -11.44 8.58
N ASN A 137 13.22 -11.87 9.13
CA ASN A 137 13.65 -11.47 10.47
C ASN A 137 14.50 -10.21 10.43
N TYR A 138 13.88 -9.05 10.16
CA TYR A 138 14.55 -7.75 10.23
C TYR A 138 14.46 -7.11 11.62
N SER A 139 15.31 -6.13 11.92
CA SER A 139 15.33 -5.41 13.19
C SER A 139 14.36 -4.22 13.15
N ALA A 140 13.30 -4.26 13.97
CA ALA A 140 12.28 -3.21 14.01
C ALA A 140 12.77 -1.91 14.65
N ASP A 141 13.63 -2.02 15.66
CA ASP A 141 14.18 -0.87 16.42
C ASP A 141 15.39 -0.21 15.76
N TYR A 142 15.71 -0.61 14.51
CA TYR A 142 16.75 0.01 13.68
C TYR A 142 16.20 1.20 12.85
N LEU A 143 15.16 1.85 13.34
CA LEU A 143 14.61 3.05 12.70
C LEU A 143 15.63 4.21 12.68
N PRO A 144 15.66 5.01 11.62
CA PRO A 144 14.72 5.01 10.49
C PRO A 144 15.14 4.09 9.33
N LEU A 145 16.14 3.23 9.50
CA LEU A 145 16.65 2.34 8.44
C LEU A 145 16.10 0.91 8.52
N SER A 146 15.18 0.62 9.44
CA SER A 146 14.45 -0.65 9.47
C SER A 146 13.57 -0.82 8.23
N LEU A 147 13.32 -2.08 7.83
CA LEU A 147 12.40 -2.42 6.73
C LEU A 147 10.93 -2.16 7.09
N GLY A 148 10.61 -2.15 8.38
CA GLY A 148 9.26 -1.94 8.88
C GLY A 148 9.18 -2.02 10.41
N LEU A 149 7.99 -2.10 10.97
CA LEU A 149 7.77 -2.16 12.42
C LEU A 149 7.76 -3.59 12.98
N LYS A 150 7.82 -4.63 12.12
CA LYS A 150 7.85 -6.07 12.50
C LYS A 150 6.63 -6.51 13.32
N SER A 151 5.56 -5.73 13.32
CA SER A 151 4.34 -6.04 14.04
C SER A 151 3.37 -6.80 13.13
N LYS A 152 2.83 -7.92 13.61
CA LYS A 152 1.68 -8.55 12.97
C LYS A 152 0.49 -7.62 13.09
N THR A 153 -0.29 -7.48 12.03
CA THR A 153 -1.45 -6.57 12.02
C THR A 153 -2.72 -7.27 11.58
N ALA A 154 -3.85 -6.81 12.14
CA ALA A 154 -5.17 -7.09 11.63
C ALA A 154 -5.86 -5.76 11.34
N SER A 155 -6.54 -5.65 10.22
CA SER A 155 -7.21 -4.41 9.82
C SER A 155 -8.63 -4.64 9.36
N LEU A 156 -9.48 -3.66 9.62
CA LEU A 156 -10.84 -3.57 9.08
C LEU A 156 -10.99 -2.21 8.40
N ARG A 157 -11.37 -2.22 7.12
CA ARG A 157 -11.61 -1.01 6.31
C ARG A 157 -13.03 -0.99 5.78
N LEU A 158 -13.67 0.16 5.86
CA LEU A 158 -14.91 0.48 5.16
C LEU A 158 -14.61 1.51 4.07
N MET A 159 -15.25 1.35 2.92
CA MET A 159 -15.01 2.23 1.77
C MET A 159 -16.30 2.49 1.01
N GLY A 160 -16.51 3.76 0.63
CA GLY A 160 -17.57 4.20 -0.27
C GLY A 160 -16.97 4.71 -1.58
N ASP A 161 -17.55 4.34 -2.70
CA ASP A 161 -17.19 4.83 -4.03
C ASP A 161 -18.41 5.43 -4.72
N TYR A 162 -18.19 6.56 -5.34
CA TYR A 162 -19.16 7.26 -6.16
C TYR A 162 -18.60 7.47 -7.56
N GLN A 163 -19.33 7.07 -8.58
CA GLN A 163 -18.96 7.31 -9.97
C GLN A 163 -20.13 7.88 -10.78
N ARG A 164 -19.89 8.99 -11.50
CA ARG A 164 -20.84 9.56 -12.46
C ARG A 164 -20.13 9.82 -13.77
N GLY A 165 -20.49 9.01 -14.79
CA GLY A 165 -19.75 9.02 -16.05
C GLY A 165 -18.29 8.65 -15.83
N ARG A 166 -17.38 9.59 -16.09
CA ARG A 166 -15.93 9.40 -15.92
C ARG A 166 -15.37 10.01 -14.64
N PHE A 167 -16.17 10.81 -13.94
CA PHE A 167 -15.80 11.36 -12.64
C PHE A 167 -16.06 10.32 -11.56
N PHE A 168 -15.15 10.22 -10.60
CA PHE A 168 -15.34 9.38 -9.41
C PHE A 168 -14.76 10.03 -8.15
N SER A 169 -15.23 9.57 -7.02
CA SER A 169 -14.69 9.89 -5.70
C SER A 169 -14.81 8.65 -4.81
N THR A 170 -13.72 8.32 -4.13
CA THR A 170 -13.65 7.19 -3.19
C THR A 170 -13.19 7.68 -1.84
N VAL A 171 -13.88 7.31 -0.77
CA VAL A 171 -13.48 7.58 0.61
C VAL A 171 -13.40 6.27 1.38
N SER A 172 -12.34 6.09 2.19
CA SER A 172 -12.24 4.93 3.05
C SER A 172 -11.59 5.25 4.38
N GLY A 173 -12.00 4.50 5.42
CA GLY A 173 -11.41 4.53 6.75
C GLY A 173 -11.06 3.12 7.19
N ALA A 174 -9.89 2.94 7.80
CA ALA A 174 -9.43 1.66 8.33
C ALA A 174 -8.93 1.81 9.77
N TYR A 175 -9.29 0.84 10.61
CA TYR A 175 -8.65 0.61 11.90
C TYR A 175 -7.63 -0.51 11.74
N VAL A 176 -6.42 -0.31 12.28
CA VAL A 176 -5.31 -1.25 12.21
C VAL A 176 -4.88 -1.61 13.62
N LYS A 177 -5.21 -2.83 14.02
CA LYS A 177 -4.73 -3.44 15.27
C LYS A 177 -3.32 -3.95 15.05
N ARG A 178 -2.40 -3.63 15.98
CA ARG A 178 -1.01 -4.08 15.96
C ARG A 178 -0.74 -5.03 17.11
N ALA A 179 -0.05 -6.13 16.82
CA ALA A 179 0.51 -6.98 17.88
C ALA A 179 1.80 -6.36 18.44
N ASN A 180 2.09 -6.64 19.70
CA ASN A 180 3.36 -6.29 20.30
C ASN A 180 4.52 -6.91 19.53
N ILE A 181 5.69 -6.30 19.63
CA ILE A 181 6.92 -6.78 18.98
C ILE A 181 7.97 -7.10 20.07
N THR A 182 8.92 -7.92 19.67
CA THR A 182 10.11 -8.18 20.48
C THR A 182 11.32 -7.52 19.82
N ILE A 183 12.09 -6.77 20.61
CA ILE A 183 13.33 -6.12 20.19
C ILE A 183 14.55 -6.89 20.71
N ASP A 184 15.71 -6.64 20.12
CA ASP A 184 16.95 -7.35 20.44
C ASP A 184 17.75 -6.65 21.54
N ARG A 185 17.06 -6.31 22.65
CA ARG A 185 17.63 -5.74 23.89
C ARG A 185 16.69 -5.96 25.05
N ASN A 186 17.23 -5.98 26.26
CA ASN A 186 16.50 -6.33 27.49
C ASN A 186 15.76 -5.16 28.14
N SER A 187 15.92 -3.95 27.62
CA SER A 187 15.25 -2.77 28.13
C SER A 187 15.15 -1.69 27.07
N TYR A 188 14.17 -0.81 27.20
CA TYR A 188 14.01 0.39 26.38
C TYR A 188 13.42 1.53 27.21
N TYR A 189 13.52 2.75 26.69
CA TYR A 189 13.03 3.96 27.32
C TYR A 189 11.91 4.59 26.46
N THR A 190 10.84 5.00 27.14
CA THR A 190 9.80 5.84 26.60
C THR A 190 9.75 7.18 27.36
N ASN A 191 8.79 7.37 28.25
CA ASN A 191 8.78 8.39 29.30
C ASN A 191 9.37 7.86 30.61
N GLU A 192 9.53 6.54 30.67
CA GLU A 192 10.14 5.79 31.77
C GLU A 192 10.92 4.61 31.21
N ILE A 193 11.75 3.97 32.04
CA ILE A 193 12.51 2.79 31.65
C ILE A 193 11.64 1.53 31.79
N HIS A 194 11.65 0.70 30.74
CA HIS A 194 10.99 -0.60 30.71
C HIS A 194 12.04 -1.70 30.68
N TYR A 195 12.05 -2.55 31.70
CA TYR A 195 12.95 -3.70 31.80
C TYR A 195 12.33 -4.94 31.12
N THR A 196 12.12 -4.84 29.82
CA THR A 196 11.57 -5.89 28.97
C THR A 196 12.02 -5.69 27.54
N ASN A 197 12.04 -6.77 26.77
CA ASN A 197 12.23 -6.73 25.31
C ASN A 197 10.91 -6.70 24.53
N GLU A 198 9.76 -6.83 25.20
CA GLU A 198 8.46 -6.71 24.57
C GLU A 198 8.01 -5.25 24.52
N VAL A 199 7.70 -4.77 23.30
CA VAL A 199 7.25 -3.40 23.06
C VAL A 199 5.77 -3.42 22.73
N VAL A 200 4.98 -2.70 23.51
CA VAL A 200 3.55 -2.48 23.24
C VAL A 200 3.41 -1.54 22.05
N MET A 201 2.75 -2.01 21.00
CA MET A 201 2.57 -1.25 19.75
C MET A 201 1.23 -0.52 19.76
N PRO A 202 1.23 0.80 19.54
CA PRO A 202 -0.01 1.56 19.43
C PRO A 202 -0.74 1.20 18.13
N ASP A 203 -2.06 1.09 18.20
CA ASP A 203 -2.93 0.90 17.03
C ASP A 203 -2.96 2.13 16.13
N ALA A 204 -3.53 2.03 14.95
CA ALA A 204 -3.61 3.15 14.03
C ALA A 204 -4.95 3.23 13.30
N ILE A 205 -5.28 4.45 12.84
CA ILE A 205 -6.37 4.71 11.90
C ILE A 205 -5.77 5.27 10.61
N SER A 206 -6.28 4.78 9.47
CA SER A 206 -5.95 5.31 8.15
C SER A 206 -7.21 5.83 7.49
N VAL A 207 -7.18 7.06 6.99
CA VAL A 207 -8.25 7.65 6.17
C VAL A 207 -7.68 7.97 4.81
N ASN A 208 -8.34 7.50 3.75
CA ASN A 208 -7.90 7.75 2.38
C ASN A 208 -9.06 8.33 1.55
N PHE A 209 -8.78 9.41 0.84
CA PHE A 209 -9.71 10.07 -0.08
C PHE A 209 -9.08 10.14 -1.47
N ARG A 210 -9.86 9.80 -2.48
CA ARG A 210 -9.47 9.82 -3.89
C ARG A 210 -10.54 10.49 -4.71
N ILE A 211 -10.13 11.28 -5.69
CA ILE A 211 -11.02 11.95 -6.63
C ILE A 211 -10.34 12.06 -7.97
N GLY A 212 -11.08 11.83 -9.05
CA GLY A 212 -10.47 11.93 -10.37
C GLY A 212 -11.33 11.45 -11.51
N TYR A 213 -10.63 11.04 -12.56
CA TYR A 213 -11.15 10.54 -13.80
C TYR A 213 -10.95 9.03 -13.89
N ARG A 214 -12.00 8.29 -14.18
CA ARG A 214 -11.97 6.84 -14.38
C ARG A 214 -12.68 6.47 -15.67
N SER A 215 -11.97 5.83 -16.58
CA SER A 215 -12.48 5.23 -17.80
C SER A 215 -11.94 3.80 -17.95
N ASN A 216 -12.38 3.09 -18.99
CA ASN A 216 -11.95 1.72 -19.24
C ASN A 216 -10.42 1.56 -19.43
N ARG A 217 -9.70 2.64 -19.74
CA ARG A 217 -8.26 2.58 -20.03
C ARG A 217 -7.42 3.49 -19.16
N LEU A 218 -7.97 4.62 -18.74
CA LEU A 218 -7.24 5.63 -17.99
C LEU A 218 -7.95 5.87 -16.67
N ILE A 219 -7.20 5.78 -15.60
CA ILE A 219 -7.53 6.31 -14.29
C ILE A 219 -6.48 7.35 -13.97
N ALA A 220 -6.90 8.54 -13.58
CA ALA A 220 -6.04 9.61 -13.09
C ALA A 220 -6.72 10.23 -11.88
N GLU A 221 -6.04 10.24 -10.75
CA GLU A 221 -6.64 10.61 -9.47
C GLU A 221 -5.69 11.44 -8.60
N ALA A 222 -6.26 12.38 -7.86
CA ALA A 222 -5.63 12.99 -6.71
C ALA A 222 -5.95 12.16 -5.47
N VAL A 223 -4.98 12.05 -4.58
CA VAL A 223 -5.03 11.22 -3.37
C VAL A 223 -4.69 12.07 -2.15
N LEU A 224 -5.49 11.94 -1.11
CA LEU A 224 -5.20 12.40 0.24
C LEU A 224 -5.19 11.16 1.15
N ASP A 225 -4.09 10.94 1.86
CA ASP A 225 -3.92 9.82 2.78
C ASP A 225 -3.48 10.33 4.14
N ASN A 226 -4.24 10.00 5.17
CA ASN A 226 -3.96 10.40 6.55
C ASN A 226 -3.82 9.16 7.43
N TRP A 227 -2.65 9.00 8.00
CA TRP A 227 -2.32 7.96 8.96
C TRP A 227 -2.19 8.57 10.36
N VAL A 228 -2.93 8.06 11.33
CA VAL A 228 -2.95 8.54 12.70
C VAL A 228 -2.74 7.38 13.66
N THR A 229 -1.65 7.41 14.41
CA THR A 229 -1.41 6.49 15.53
C THR A 229 -2.38 6.80 16.66
N GLN A 230 -3.02 5.77 17.20
CA GLN A 230 -3.95 5.89 18.32
C GLN A 230 -3.19 5.97 19.67
N SER A 231 -3.90 5.90 20.79
CA SER A 231 -3.33 6.00 22.13
C SER A 231 -2.19 5.00 22.38
N GLY A 232 -1.25 5.36 23.25
CA GLY A 232 -0.18 4.48 23.75
C GLY A 232 1.21 4.73 23.15
N GLY A 233 1.34 5.61 22.17
CA GLY A 233 2.64 6.02 21.63
C GLY A 233 3.26 7.18 22.44
N PHE A 234 4.51 7.51 22.12
CA PHE A 234 5.25 8.65 22.67
C PHE A 234 6.04 9.37 21.59
N ASP A 235 6.50 10.59 21.86
CA ASP A 235 7.29 11.35 20.90
C ASP A 235 8.77 10.95 20.95
N ILE A 236 9.46 11.10 19.82
CA ILE A 236 10.92 11.00 19.78
C ILE A 236 11.50 12.03 20.74
N THR A 237 12.34 11.57 21.68
CA THR A 237 13.05 12.47 22.59
C THR A 237 14.21 13.13 21.86
N LYS A 238 14.55 14.36 22.30
CA LYS A 238 15.65 15.14 21.71
C LYS A 238 16.95 14.31 21.64
N ASN A 239 17.61 14.34 20.49
CA ASN A 239 18.85 13.59 20.19
C ASN A 239 18.70 12.06 20.23
N ASN A 240 17.50 11.54 20.11
CA ASN A 240 17.26 10.10 20.03
C ASN A 240 16.82 9.70 18.62
N ILE A 241 16.92 8.41 18.31
CA ILE A 241 16.42 7.83 17.07
C ILE A 241 14.93 7.49 17.21
N PRO A 242 14.18 7.41 16.11
CA PRO A 242 12.81 6.90 16.14
C PRO A 242 12.74 5.50 16.73
N PHE A 243 11.66 5.20 17.44
CA PHE A 243 11.39 3.91 18.06
C PHE A 243 10.06 3.33 17.55
N PRO A 244 9.90 2.00 17.43
CA PRO A 244 8.73 1.38 16.81
C PRO A 244 7.38 1.80 17.38
N SER A 245 7.29 2.07 18.68
CA SER A 245 6.06 2.52 19.35
C SER A 245 5.89 4.04 19.43
N ASN A 246 6.67 4.84 18.70
CA ASN A 246 6.41 6.27 18.63
C ASN A 246 5.03 6.57 18.03
N THR A 247 4.45 7.70 18.44
CA THR A 247 3.23 8.26 17.83
C THR A 247 3.55 8.77 16.43
N MET A 248 3.42 7.90 15.42
CA MET A 248 3.76 8.24 14.03
C MET A 248 2.50 8.64 13.25
N ASN A 249 2.37 9.93 12.96
CA ASN A 249 1.28 10.46 12.13
C ASN A 249 1.83 11.05 10.84
N ALA A 250 1.08 10.91 9.74
CA ALA A 250 1.46 11.47 8.45
C ALA A 250 0.24 11.82 7.61
N LEU A 251 0.17 13.07 7.15
CA LEU A 251 -0.73 13.50 6.10
C LEU A 251 0.03 13.54 4.79
N LYS A 252 -0.49 12.85 3.77
CA LYS A 252 0.12 12.75 2.45
C LYS A 252 -0.85 13.24 1.39
N ILE A 253 -0.32 13.96 0.42
CA ILE A 253 -1.02 14.29 -0.82
C ILE A 253 -0.28 13.65 -1.98
N GLY A 254 -1.00 13.27 -3.02
CA GLY A 254 -0.38 12.63 -4.16
C GLY A 254 -1.26 12.56 -5.40
N VAL A 255 -0.68 12.00 -6.43
CA VAL A 255 -1.37 11.67 -7.67
C VAL A 255 -1.06 10.24 -8.06
N ASN A 256 -2.04 9.57 -8.62
CA ASN A 256 -1.88 8.23 -9.15
C ASN A 256 -2.51 8.14 -10.55
N THR A 257 -1.85 7.43 -11.44
CA THR A 257 -2.31 7.20 -12.80
C THR A 257 -2.16 5.74 -13.15
N LYS A 258 -3.17 5.19 -13.83
CA LYS A 258 -3.15 3.86 -14.43
C LYS A 258 -3.59 3.95 -15.88
N TYR A 259 -2.81 3.32 -16.74
CA TYR A 259 -3.14 3.22 -18.17
C TYR A 259 -3.13 1.76 -18.63
N THR A 260 -4.25 1.30 -19.19
CA THR A 260 -4.39 -0.04 -19.79
C THR A 260 -4.09 0.05 -21.27
N LEU A 261 -3.12 -0.74 -21.75
CA LEU A 261 -2.62 -0.67 -23.10
C LEU A 261 -3.70 -1.04 -24.13
N LYS A 262 -3.84 -0.23 -25.19
CA LYS A 262 -4.83 -0.47 -26.25
C LYS A 262 -4.58 -1.77 -27.00
N LYS A 263 -3.31 -2.10 -27.29
CA LYS A 263 -2.91 -3.29 -28.06
C LYS A 263 -2.88 -4.57 -27.21
N ILE A 264 -2.70 -4.43 -25.89
CA ILE A 264 -2.61 -5.56 -24.93
C ILE A 264 -3.52 -5.19 -23.75
N PRO A 265 -4.85 -5.40 -23.84
CA PRO A 265 -5.78 -4.99 -22.79
C PRO A 265 -5.54 -5.66 -21.42
N ALA A 266 -4.87 -6.81 -21.40
CA ALA A 266 -4.48 -7.47 -20.17
C ALA A 266 -3.35 -6.74 -19.41
N LEU A 267 -2.58 -5.85 -20.06
CA LEU A 267 -1.44 -5.15 -19.50
C LEU A 267 -1.77 -3.71 -19.15
N SER A 268 -1.52 -3.34 -17.90
CA SER A 268 -1.66 -1.98 -17.39
C SER A 268 -0.33 -1.46 -16.83
N ILE A 269 -0.07 -0.18 -17.01
CA ILE A 269 1.03 0.57 -16.42
C ILE A 269 0.44 1.47 -15.34
N ILE A 270 1.06 1.52 -14.18
CA ILE A 270 0.73 2.48 -13.13
C ILE A 270 1.91 3.39 -12.85
N GLY A 271 1.64 4.57 -12.33
CA GLY A 271 2.65 5.49 -11.84
C GLY A 271 2.03 6.60 -11.01
N GLY A 272 2.82 7.16 -10.13
CA GLY A 272 2.35 8.23 -9.26
C GLY A 272 3.43 8.75 -8.33
N CYS A 273 3.03 9.71 -7.51
CA CYS A 273 3.87 10.26 -6.45
C CYS A 273 3.03 10.64 -5.24
N ASN A 274 3.66 10.63 -4.07
CA ASN A 274 3.08 11.06 -2.80
C ASN A 274 4.09 11.88 -2.02
N PHE A 275 3.61 12.92 -1.34
CA PHE A 275 4.41 13.85 -0.54
C PHE A 275 3.83 13.93 0.86
N VAL A 276 4.65 13.73 1.89
CA VAL A 276 4.24 13.97 3.28
C VAL A 276 4.27 15.47 3.52
N THR A 277 3.09 16.06 3.77
CA THR A 277 2.92 17.50 3.98
C THR A 277 2.93 17.88 5.45
N GLU A 278 2.38 17.01 6.31
CA GLU A 278 2.37 17.15 7.77
C GLU A 278 2.73 15.82 8.41
N GLY A 279 3.40 15.89 9.57
CA GLY A 279 3.82 14.68 10.27
C GLY A 279 4.03 14.86 11.76
N ARG A 280 4.11 13.72 12.47
CA ARG A 280 4.58 13.61 13.85
C ARG A 280 5.45 12.38 13.94
N ASN A 281 6.70 12.54 14.37
CA ASN A 281 7.71 11.47 14.48
C ASN A 281 7.95 10.68 13.19
N VAL A 282 7.88 11.34 12.04
CA VAL A 282 8.09 10.75 10.71
C VAL A 282 8.96 11.64 9.83
N GLY A 283 9.59 11.04 8.83
CA GLY A 283 10.31 11.78 7.77
C GLY A 283 9.36 12.49 6.81
N GLN A 284 9.76 13.67 6.34
CA GLN A 284 9.06 14.38 5.25
C GLN A 284 9.39 13.73 3.92
N SER A 285 8.80 12.58 3.65
CA SER A 285 9.16 11.79 2.49
C SER A 285 8.49 12.28 1.21
N ASN A 286 9.29 12.27 0.14
CA ASN A 286 8.85 12.37 -1.25
C ASN A 286 8.96 10.97 -1.86
N THR A 287 7.85 10.45 -2.39
CA THR A 287 7.76 9.09 -2.90
C THR A 287 7.31 9.11 -4.35
N PHE A 288 8.02 8.38 -5.20
CA PHE A 288 7.67 8.14 -6.61
C PHE A 288 7.58 6.64 -6.85
N TYR A 289 6.61 6.22 -7.65
CA TYR A 289 6.44 4.81 -7.96
C TYR A 289 5.95 4.59 -9.39
N GLY A 290 6.25 3.40 -9.90
CA GLY A 290 5.77 2.92 -11.18
C GLY A 290 5.71 1.40 -11.19
N GLY A 291 4.82 0.82 -11.97
CA GLY A 291 4.65 -0.62 -11.99
C GLY A 291 3.87 -1.11 -13.20
N LEU A 292 3.88 -2.44 -13.34
CA LEU A 292 3.20 -3.16 -14.38
C LEU A 292 2.27 -4.19 -13.76
N PHE A 293 1.06 -4.30 -14.31
CA PHE A 293 0.08 -5.31 -13.91
C PHE A 293 -0.44 -6.05 -15.13
N TYR A 294 -0.50 -7.36 -15.02
CA TYR A 294 -1.04 -8.25 -16.04
C TYR A 294 -2.21 -9.07 -15.50
N ILE A 295 -3.25 -9.24 -16.31
CA ILE A 295 -4.44 -9.97 -15.90
C ILE A 295 -4.58 -11.27 -16.70
N LEU A 296 -4.64 -12.36 -15.96
CA LEU A 296 -4.97 -13.70 -16.45
C LEU A 296 -6.47 -13.96 -16.29
N ASN A 297 -7.11 -14.53 -17.32
CA ASN A 297 -8.50 -14.92 -17.29
C ASN A 297 -8.61 -16.45 -17.38
N PHE A 298 -8.92 -17.10 -16.26
CA PHE A 298 -9.00 -18.56 -16.19
C PHE A 298 -10.24 -19.18 -16.84
N LYS A 299 -11.30 -18.42 -17.09
CA LYS A 299 -12.49 -18.94 -17.81
C LYS A 299 -12.18 -19.34 -19.25
N LYS A 300 -11.28 -18.64 -19.93
CA LYS A 300 -10.88 -18.96 -21.32
C LYS A 300 -10.09 -20.27 -21.42
N THR A 301 -9.24 -20.54 -20.44
CA THR A 301 -8.37 -21.73 -20.41
C THR A 301 -9.18 -23.03 -20.23
N LEU A 302 -10.27 -23.01 -19.47
CA LEU A 302 -11.12 -24.18 -19.26
C LEU A 302 -11.92 -24.53 -20.53
N GLN A 303 -12.39 -23.56 -21.30
CA GLN A 303 -13.13 -23.79 -22.55
C GLN A 303 -12.23 -24.28 -23.71
N GLU A 304 -10.95 -23.98 -23.69
CA GLU A 304 -9.98 -24.49 -24.67
C GLU A 304 -9.53 -25.92 -24.39
N ASN A 305 -9.60 -26.37 -23.13
CA ASN A 305 -9.27 -27.75 -22.73
C ASN A 305 -10.45 -28.75 -22.87
N GLU A 306 -11.68 -28.24 -23.08
CA GLU A 306 -12.89 -29.06 -23.30
C GLU A 306 -13.24 -29.21 -24.81
N LYS A 307 -12.43 -28.69 -25.71
CA LYS A 307 -12.51 -28.84 -27.16
C LYS A 307 -11.33 -29.69 -27.71
#